data_4d9e55a35d36ddb7f1f96700d87ffdcd
#
_entry.id   4d9e55a35d36ddb7f1f96700d87ffdcd
#
_cell.length_a   1.000
_cell.length_b   1.000
_cell.length_c   1.000
_cell.angle_alpha   90.00
_cell.angle_beta   90.00
_cell.angle_gamma   90.00
#
_symmetry.space_group_name_H-M   'P 1'
#
loop_
_entity.id
_entity.type
_entity.pdbx_description
1 polymer ?
#
loop_
_entity_poly.entity_id
_entity_poly.type
_entity_poly.pdbx_seq_one_letter_code
_entity_poly.pdbx_strand_id
1 'polypeptide(L)'
;MVGRVAAAAAALLVAVTVTGCGSAPSAQRDTAHTADSLWSARSPYVGDSSKVVALVSQAGFGPAGSYTVELQTDRPPYGVTVRLHQLDKPFLSADFSAAATVVLGLVANLDRVTVAAGGQTYALTTAGASTALGYDVKALGRQKDKLAAYVRAQQD
;
A
#
# COMPACT_ATOMS: atom_id res chain seq x y z
N MET A 1 -79.54 25.19 -22.06
CA MET A 1 -79.68 24.02 -21.21
C MET A 1 -78.25 23.48 -20.92
N VAL A 2 -77.91 23.68 -19.68
CA VAL A 2 -77.00 22.84 -18.88
C VAL A 2 -75.79 22.20 -19.60
N GLY A 3 -74.62 22.86 -19.49
CA GLY A 3 -73.31 22.27 -19.76
C GLY A 3 -72.51 22.30 -18.49
N ARG A 4 -72.11 21.14 -17.99
CA ARG A 4 -71.34 20.92 -16.75
C ARG A 4 -69.87 21.18 -17.00
N VAL A 5 -69.31 22.02 -16.17
CA VAL A 5 -67.88 22.27 -16.09
C VAL A 5 -67.24 21.06 -15.33
N ALA A 6 -66.31 20.39 -15.96
CA ALA A 6 -65.45 19.39 -15.32
C ALA A 6 -64.06 20.01 -15.12
N ALA A 7 -63.70 20.22 -13.86
CA ALA A 7 -62.38 20.63 -13.45
C ALA A 7 -61.39 19.47 -13.52
N ALA A 8 -60.39 19.59 -14.34
CA ALA A 8 -59.25 18.66 -14.35
C ALA A 8 -58.15 19.17 -13.44
N ALA A 9 -57.93 18.47 -12.34
CA ALA A 9 -56.79 18.73 -11.44
C ALA A 9 -55.51 18.16 -12.07
N ALA A 10 -54.61 19.02 -12.45
CA ALA A 10 -53.26 18.62 -12.88
C ALA A 10 -52.42 18.35 -11.64
N ALA A 11 -52.15 17.05 -11.38
CA ALA A 11 -51.14 16.67 -10.42
C ALA A 11 -49.73 16.84 -11.00
N LEU A 12 -48.99 17.81 -10.54
CA LEU A 12 -47.54 17.93 -10.82
C LEU A 12 -46.79 16.85 -10.05
N LEU A 13 -46.38 15.82 -10.76
CA LEU A 13 -45.35 14.87 -10.29
C LEU A 13 -43.98 15.51 -10.48
N VAL A 14 -43.44 16.04 -9.42
CA VAL A 14 -42.02 16.41 -9.36
C VAL A 14 -41.21 15.13 -9.23
N ALA A 15 -40.73 14.62 -10.34
CA ALA A 15 -39.73 13.55 -10.35
C ALA A 15 -38.38 14.18 -9.91
N VAL A 16 -38.02 14.03 -8.65
CA VAL A 16 -36.67 14.30 -8.16
C VAL A 16 -35.79 13.17 -8.69
N THR A 17 -35.16 13.35 -9.82
CA THR A 17 -34.05 12.51 -10.26
C THR A 17 -32.87 12.81 -9.37
N VAL A 18 -32.68 12.01 -8.34
CA VAL A 18 -31.41 11.93 -7.62
C VAL A 18 -30.42 11.36 -8.62
N THR A 19 -29.73 12.23 -9.31
CA THR A 19 -28.56 11.87 -10.10
C THR A 19 -27.52 11.40 -9.11
N GLY A 20 -27.41 10.09 -8.92
CA GLY A 20 -26.37 9.49 -8.13
C GLY A 20 -25.03 9.97 -8.64
N CYS A 21 -24.34 10.73 -7.82
CA CYS A 21 -22.98 11.15 -8.09
C CYS A 21 -22.15 9.95 -8.41
N GLY A 22 -21.56 9.99 -9.59
CA GLY A 22 -20.71 8.98 -10.12
C GLY A 22 -19.60 8.61 -9.17
N SER A 23 -19.47 7.34 -9.00
CA SER A 23 -18.36 6.68 -8.35
C SER A 23 -17.09 6.98 -9.15
N ALA A 24 -16.36 7.97 -8.79
CA ALA A 24 -14.97 8.17 -9.11
C ALA A 24 -14.52 9.34 -8.23
N PRO A 25 -13.59 9.17 -7.45
CA PRO A 25 -12.26 8.59 -7.52
C PRO A 25 -11.79 7.99 -6.19
N SER A 26 -12.45 6.99 -5.70
CA SER A 26 -12.01 6.35 -4.46
C SER A 26 -10.64 5.70 -4.63
N ALA A 27 -10.42 4.94 -5.68
CA ALA A 27 -9.13 4.27 -5.93
C ALA A 27 -7.96 5.25 -6.02
N GLN A 28 -8.15 6.39 -6.66
CA GLN A 28 -7.08 7.38 -6.81
C GLN A 28 -6.80 8.16 -5.51
N ARG A 29 -7.84 8.37 -4.68
CA ARG A 29 -7.70 8.93 -3.33
C ARG A 29 -7.07 7.92 -2.38
N ASP A 30 -7.44 6.66 -2.46
CA ASP A 30 -6.90 5.60 -1.62
C ASP A 30 -5.41 5.38 -1.92
N THR A 31 -4.99 5.41 -3.20
CA THR A 31 -3.59 5.34 -3.59
C THR A 31 -2.78 6.53 -3.09
N ALA A 32 -3.30 7.74 -3.21
CA ALA A 32 -2.65 8.94 -2.71
C ALA A 32 -2.52 8.91 -1.19
N HIS A 33 -3.58 8.51 -0.49
CA HIS A 33 -3.56 8.37 0.96
C HIS A 33 -2.55 7.31 1.42
N THR A 34 -2.49 6.18 0.75
CA THR A 34 -1.52 5.11 1.03
C THR A 34 -0.07 5.59 0.80
N ALA A 35 0.19 6.29 -0.28
CA ALA A 35 1.51 6.87 -0.55
C ALA A 35 1.89 7.93 0.48
N ASP A 36 0.94 8.77 0.91
CA ASP A 36 1.16 9.77 1.95
C ASP A 36 1.46 9.14 3.31
N SER A 37 0.73 8.10 3.68
CA SER A 37 0.97 7.35 4.92
C SER A 37 2.35 6.70 4.92
N LEU A 38 2.71 6.03 3.83
CA LEU A 38 4.04 5.43 3.64
C LEU A 38 5.15 6.49 3.68
N TRP A 39 4.94 7.63 3.02
CA TRP A 39 5.89 8.73 3.03
C TRP A 39 6.14 9.28 4.44
N SER A 40 5.09 9.38 5.23
CA SER A 40 5.16 9.86 6.62
C SER A 40 5.86 8.86 7.54
N ALA A 41 5.76 7.57 7.25
CA ALA A 41 6.39 6.50 8.02
C ALA A 41 7.86 6.25 7.65
N ARG A 42 8.41 6.92 6.63
CA ARG A 42 9.81 6.71 6.23
C ARG A 42 10.79 7.04 7.36
N SER A 43 11.89 6.31 7.41
CA SER A 43 12.91 6.48 8.44
C SER A 43 14.32 6.56 7.84
N PRO A 44 15.20 7.43 8.35
CA PRO A 44 16.60 7.41 7.99
C PRO A 44 17.34 6.18 8.53
N TYR A 45 16.81 5.55 9.59
CA TYR A 45 17.49 4.49 10.32
C TYR A 45 16.59 3.28 10.58
N VAL A 46 17.10 2.09 10.31
CA VAL A 46 16.43 0.82 10.66
C VAL A 46 16.26 0.65 12.17
N GLY A 47 17.08 1.31 12.98
CA GLY A 47 16.99 1.31 14.45
C GLY A 47 15.78 2.09 15.00
N ASP A 48 15.10 2.91 14.21
CA ASP A 48 13.82 3.53 14.60
C ASP A 48 12.69 2.48 14.50
N SER A 49 12.66 1.59 15.49
CA SER A 49 11.80 0.41 15.49
C SER A 49 10.31 0.75 15.33
N SER A 50 9.84 1.81 15.96
CA SER A 50 8.43 2.22 15.88
C SER A 50 8.03 2.59 14.46
N LYS A 51 8.85 3.37 13.78
CA LYS A 51 8.62 3.75 12.38
C LYS A 51 8.76 2.58 11.43
N VAL A 52 9.79 1.75 11.62
CA VAL A 52 10.00 0.58 10.76
C VAL A 52 8.87 -0.43 10.89
N VAL A 53 8.40 -0.71 12.11
CA VAL A 53 7.24 -1.61 12.32
C VAL A 53 5.96 -1.02 11.71
N ALA A 54 5.70 0.28 11.89
CA ALA A 54 4.57 0.96 11.25
C ALA A 54 4.66 0.90 9.73
N LEU A 55 5.85 1.10 9.17
CA LEU A 55 6.09 1.02 7.73
C LEU A 55 5.86 -0.40 7.20
N VAL A 56 6.38 -1.43 7.86
CA VAL A 56 6.15 -2.85 7.50
C VAL A 56 4.66 -3.16 7.48
N SER A 57 3.91 -2.70 8.50
CA SER A 57 2.46 -2.87 8.56
C SER A 57 1.74 -2.23 7.36
N GLN A 58 2.17 -1.04 6.95
CA GLN A 58 1.57 -0.29 5.82
C GLN A 58 2.03 -0.79 4.45
N ALA A 59 3.18 -1.44 4.37
CA ALA A 59 3.78 -1.88 3.10
C ALA A 59 3.06 -3.06 2.43
N GLY A 60 2.14 -3.73 3.14
CA GLY A 60 1.30 -4.77 2.55
C GLY A 60 1.66 -6.20 2.92
N PHE A 61 2.40 -6.44 4.01
CA PHE A 61 2.62 -7.79 4.55
C PHE A 61 1.40 -8.35 5.29
N GLY A 62 0.46 -7.49 5.70
CA GLY A 62 -0.74 -7.86 6.45
C GLY A 62 -1.61 -8.95 5.81
N PRO A 63 -1.87 -8.91 4.48
CA PRO A 63 -2.64 -9.96 3.80
C PRO A 63 -1.99 -11.35 3.82
N ALA A 64 -0.71 -11.44 4.18
CA ALA A 64 -0.01 -12.73 4.32
C ALA A 64 -0.27 -13.43 5.66
N GLY A 65 -0.98 -12.77 6.60
CA GLY A 65 -1.32 -13.33 7.91
C GLY A 65 -0.61 -12.64 9.09
N SER A 66 -0.58 -13.27 10.25
CA SER A 66 0.11 -12.74 11.42
C SER A 66 1.63 -12.85 11.26
N TYR A 67 2.36 -11.85 11.72
CA TYR A 67 3.82 -11.79 11.61
C TYR A 67 4.48 -11.08 12.79
N THR A 68 5.77 -11.31 12.96
CA THR A 68 6.67 -10.51 13.79
C THR A 68 7.73 -9.85 12.94
N VAL A 69 8.25 -8.73 13.42
CA VAL A 69 9.33 -7.98 12.75
C VAL A 69 10.58 -8.05 13.62
N GLU A 70 11.67 -8.50 13.03
CA GLU A 70 12.98 -8.54 13.65
C GLU A 70 13.90 -7.54 12.94
N LEU A 71 14.59 -6.71 13.69
CA LEU A 71 15.51 -5.70 13.15
C LEU A 71 16.95 -6.14 13.40
N GLN A 72 17.76 -6.16 12.36
CA GLN A 72 19.21 -6.38 12.45
C GLN A 72 19.91 -5.03 12.35
N THR A 73 20.30 -4.50 13.50
CA THR A 73 20.83 -3.13 13.63
C THR A 73 22.26 -3.07 14.18
N ASP A 74 22.84 -4.21 14.56
CA ASP A 74 24.14 -4.26 15.25
C ASP A 74 25.30 -3.81 14.35
N ARG A 75 25.24 -4.22 13.08
CA ARG A 75 26.26 -3.91 12.07
C ARG A 75 25.72 -4.08 10.64
N PRO A 76 26.29 -3.35 9.67
CA PRO A 76 25.96 -3.57 8.25
C PRO A 76 26.33 -5.01 7.80
N PRO A 77 25.59 -5.56 6.82
CA PRO A 77 24.40 -4.99 6.17
C PRO A 77 23.19 -4.99 7.10
N TYR A 78 22.51 -3.86 7.22
CA TYR A 78 21.31 -3.73 8.05
C TYR A 78 20.12 -4.44 7.43
N GLY A 79 19.32 -5.12 8.27
CA GLY A 79 18.24 -5.97 7.82
C GLY A 79 16.93 -5.79 8.57
N VAL A 80 15.85 -6.08 7.88
CA VAL A 80 14.51 -6.30 8.45
C VAL A 80 14.07 -7.71 8.08
N THR A 81 13.68 -8.51 9.06
CA THR A 81 13.08 -9.82 8.83
C THR A 81 11.62 -9.80 9.26
N VAL A 82 10.73 -10.10 8.32
CA VAL A 82 9.30 -10.30 8.57
C VAL A 82 9.07 -11.81 8.68
N ARG A 83 8.77 -12.26 9.89
CA ARG A 83 8.52 -13.67 10.16
C ARG A 83 7.03 -13.94 10.21
N LEU A 84 6.51 -14.64 9.22
CA LEU A 84 5.10 -14.98 9.11
C LEU A 84 4.80 -16.22 9.93
N HIS A 85 3.77 -16.17 10.78
CA HIS A 85 3.35 -17.27 11.65
C HIS A 85 2.21 -18.09 11.04
N GLN A 86 1.35 -17.43 10.29
CA GLN A 86 0.25 -18.06 9.55
C GLN A 86 0.20 -17.46 8.15
N LEU A 87 0.00 -18.32 7.17
CA LEU A 87 -0.13 -17.96 5.78
C LEU A 87 -1.51 -18.35 5.27
N ASP A 88 -2.23 -17.41 4.70
CA ASP A 88 -3.52 -17.68 4.02
C ASP A 88 -3.32 -18.35 2.67
N LYS A 89 -2.11 -18.30 2.13
CA LYS A 89 -1.71 -18.90 0.84
C LYS A 89 -0.36 -19.59 0.99
N PRO A 90 -0.04 -20.57 0.10
CA PRO A 90 1.31 -21.14 0.07
C PRO A 90 2.37 -20.04 -0.12
N PHE A 91 3.49 -20.13 0.58
CA PHE A 91 4.57 -19.14 0.57
C PHE A 91 5.02 -18.79 -0.85
N LEU A 92 5.18 -19.79 -1.70
CA LEU A 92 5.61 -19.61 -3.10
C LEU A 92 4.57 -18.94 -3.99
N SER A 93 3.31 -18.84 -3.54
CA SER A 93 2.23 -18.16 -4.27
C SER A 93 2.05 -16.71 -3.82
N ALA A 94 2.78 -16.28 -2.79
CA ALA A 94 2.73 -14.91 -2.29
C ALA A 94 3.83 -14.07 -2.93
N ASP A 95 3.46 -12.90 -3.43
CA ASP A 95 4.44 -11.92 -3.92
C ASP A 95 4.78 -10.93 -2.80
N PHE A 96 6.01 -11.03 -2.30
CA PHE A 96 6.54 -10.13 -1.28
C PHE A 96 7.39 -9.00 -1.87
N SER A 97 7.61 -9.00 -3.18
CA SER A 97 8.55 -8.09 -3.84
C SER A 97 8.13 -6.62 -3.70
N ALA A 98 6.86 -6.33 -3.90
CA ALA A 98 6.32 -4.97 -3.81
C ALA A 98 6.46 -4.41 -2.39
N ALA A 99 6.03 -5.16 -1.38
CA ALA A 99 6.12 -4.75 0.02
C ALA A 99 7.59 -4.59 0.47
N ALA A 100 8.46 -5.55 0.12
CA ALA A 100 9.89 -5.48 0.42
C ALA A 100 10.57 -4.27 -0.25
N THR A 101 10.22 -3.97 -1.50
CA THR A 101 10.73 -2.80 -2.23
C THR A 101 10.35 -1.49 -1.56
N VAL A 102 9.11 -1.36 -1.08
CA VAL A 102 8.66 -0.17 -0.34
C VAL A 102 9.47 0.01 0.94
N VAL A 103 9.65 -1.05 1.73
CA VAL A 103 10.42 -0.98 2.99
C VAL A 103 11.89 -0.62 2.70
N LEU A 104 12.52 -1.25 1.70
CA LEU A 104 13.89 -0.92 1.27
C LEU A 104 14.03 0.53 0.84
N GLY A 105 13.06 1.05 0.10
CA GLY A 105 13.09 2.42 -0.41
C GLY A 105 12.89 3.48 0.68
N LEU A 106 12.08 3.19 1.69
CA LEU A 106 11.66 4.16 2.70
C LEU A 106 12.48 4.13 3.99
N VAL A 107 13.32 3.12 4.19
CA VAL A 107 14.34 3.10 5.27
C VAL A 107 15.72 3.33 4.65
N ALA A 108 16.29 4.51 4.90
CA ALA A 108 17.45 4.98 4.12
C ALA A 108 18.69 4.09 4.27
N ASN A 109 19.00 3.60 5.46
CA ASN A 109 20.17 2.75 5.72
C ASN A 109 19.89 1.25 5.66
N LEU A 110 18.71 0.82 5.21
CA LEU A 110 18.36 -0.59 5.12
C LEU A 110 18.97 -1.23 3.88
N ASP A 111 19.59 -2.38 4.02
CA ASP A 111 20.26 -3.11 2.93
C ASP A 111 19.48 -4.32 2.45
N ARG A 112 18.70 -4.95 3.35
CA ARG A 112 17.99 -6.19 3.07
C ARG A 112 16.65 -6.28 3.79
N VAL A 113 15.65 -6.79 3.08
CA VAL A 113 14.40 -7.29 3.67
C VAL A 113 14.32 -8.79 3.45
N THR A 114 14.01 -9.53 4.50
CA THR A 114 13.82 -10.98 4.49
C THR A 114 12.41 -11.30 4.94
N VAL A 115 11.71 -12.17 4.22
CA VAL A 115 10.41 -12.72 4.63
C VAL A 115 10.60 -14.21 4.86
N ALA A 116 10.23 -14.71 6.03
CA ALA A 116 10.44 -16.11 6.40
C ALA A 116 9.14 -16.74 6.92
N ALA A 117 8.86 -17.98 6.52
CA ALA A 117 7.76 -18.78 7.01
C ALA A 117 8.00 -20.28 6.81
N GLY A 118 7.79 -21.10 7.83
CA GLY A 118 7.80 -22.54 7.70
C GLY A 118 9.08 -23.14 7.06
N GLY A 119 10.24 -22.54 7.32
CA GLY A 119 11.50 -22.94 6.71
C GLY A 119 11.77 -22.40 5.31
N GLN A 120 10.82 -21.67 4.73
CA GLN A 120 10.98 -20.97 3.45
C GLN A 120 11.39 -19.52 3.69
N THR A 121 12.15 -18.95 2.74
CA THR A 121 12.68 -17.61 2.85
C THR A 121 12.67 -16.92 1.50
N TYR A 122 12.20 -15.67 1.49
CA TYR A 122 12.36 -14.72 0.40
C TYR A 122 13.25 -13.58 0.90
N ALA A 123 14.22 -13.16 0.12
CA ALA A 123 15.10 -12.05 0.45
C ALA A 123 15.26 -11.09 -0.73
N LEU A 124 15.14 -9.80 -0.45
CA LEU A 124 15.39 -8.74 -1.41
C LEU A 124 16.42 -7.78 -0.85
N THR A 125 17.43 -7.46 -1.64
CA THR A 125 18.46 -6.48 -1.30
C THR A 125 18.19 -5.15 -1.99
N THR A 126 18.81 -4.08 -1.48
CA THR A 126 18.78 -2.76 -2.13
C THR A 126 19.25 -2.83 -3.60
N ALA A 127 20.31 -3.59 -3.88
CA ALA A 127 20.79 -3.79 -5.26
C ALA A 127 19.77 -4.53 -6.12
N GLY A 128 19.19 -5.63 -5.61
CA GLY A 128 18.17 -6.40 -6.32
C GLY A 128 16.93 -5.58 -6.64
N ALA A 129 16.42 -4.83 -5.65
CA ALA A 129 15.28 -3.94 -5.84
C ALA A 129 15.57 -2.84 -6.87
N SER A 130 16.75 -2.22 -6.81
CA SER A 130 17.14 -1.19 -7.77
C SER A 130 17.28 -1.73 -9.19
N THR A 131 17.80 -2.94 -9.36
CA THR A 131 17.86 -3.61 -10.66
C THR A 131 16.46 -3.87 -11.22
N ALA A 132 15.55 -4.38 -10.39
CA ALA A 132 14.17 -4.65 -10.79
C ALA A 132 13.40 -3.37 -11.18
N LEU A 133 13.67 -2.25 -10.49
CA LEU A 133 13.05 -0.96 -10.77
C LEU A 133 13.67 -0.23 -11.98
N GLY A 134 14.91 -0.53 -12.32
CA GLY A 134 15.68 0.23 -13.30
C GLY A 134 16.21 1.59 -12.77
N TYR A 135 16.09 1.85 -11.46
CA TYR A 135 16.61 3.02 -10.77
C TYR A 135 16.90 2.71 -9.30
N ASP A 136 17.64 3.60 -8.61
CA ASP A 136 17.94 3.44 -7.19
C ASP A 136 16.65 3.39 -6.34
N VAL A 137 16.43 2.26 -5.66
CA VAL A 137 15.24 2.05 -4.80
C VAL A 137 15.12 3.13 -3.71
N LYS A 138 16.23 3.71 -3.25
CA LYS A 138 16.22 4.79 -2.25
C LYS A 138 15.59 6.09 -2.78
N ALA A 139 15.41 6.20 -4.09
CA ALA A 139 14.65 7.32 -4.67
C ALA A 139 13.19 7.34 -4.21
N LEU A 140 12.61 6.19 -3.83
CA LEU A 140 11.26 6.12 -3.26
C LEU A 140 11.16 6.90 -1.93
N GLY A 141 12.21 6.88 -1.11
CA GLY A 141 12.27 7.65 0.15
C GLY A 141 12.69 9.11 0.01
N ARG A 142 13.26 9.48 -1.15
CA ARG A 142 13.73 10.85 -1.43
C ARG A 142 12.78 11.66 -2.30
N GLN A 143 11.93 11.01 -3.10
CA GLN A 143 11.05 11.62 -4.08
C GLN A 143 9.62 11.09 -3.92
N LYS A 144 8.75 11.90 -3.33
CA LYS A 144 7.37 11.50 -3.04
C LYS A 144 6.59 11.09 -4.28
N ASP A 145 6.83 11.78 -5.40
CA ASP A 145 6.16 11.49 -6.68
C ASP A 145 6.55 10.10 -7.22
N LYS A 146 7.80 9.68 -7.02
CA LYS A 146 8.24 8.32 -7.39
C LYS A 146 7.58 7.26 -6.52
N LEU A 147 7.44 7.51 -5.22
CA LEU A 147 6.70 6.61 -4.34
C LEU A 147 5.24 6.51 -4.76
N ALA A 148 4.57 7.63 -5.03
CA ALA A 148 3.18 7.64 -5.46
C ALA A 148 2.99 6.90 -6.80
N ALA A 149 3.89 7.09 -7.76
CA ALA A 149 3.87 6.38 -9.03
C ALA A 149 4.07 4.86 -8.83
N TYR A 150 5.02 4.48 -7.98
CA TYR A 150 5.27 3.07 -7.66
C TYR A 150 4.05 2.39 -7.02
N VAL A 151 3.47 3.03 -5.99
CA VAL A 151 2.28 2.50 -5.29
C VAL A 151 1.10 2.33 -6.26
N ARG A 152 0.90 3.30 -7.15
CA ARG A 152 -0.16 3.22 -8.18
C ARG A 152 0.05 2.03 -9.12
N ALA A 153 1.28 1.83 -9.60
CA ALA A 153 1.60 0.72 -10.49
C ALA A 153 1.45 -0.67 -9.88
N GLN A 154 1.35 -0.78 -8.54
CA GLN A 154 1.08 -2.05 -7.86
C GLN A 154 -0.42 -2.35 -7.73
N GLN A 155 -1.30 -1.42 -8.07
CA GLN A 155 -2.75 -1.55 -7.94
C GLN A 155 -3.45 -1.82 -9.28
N ASP A 156 -2.73 -1.65 -10.39
CA ASP A 156 -3.18 -1.95 -11.76
C ASP A 156 -2.94 -3.43 -12.12
#